data_b147c7198225c5d057625e63327698f1
#
_entry.id   b147c7198225c5d057625e63327698f1
#
_cell.length_a   1.000
_cell.length_b   1.000
_cell.length_c   1.000
_cell.angle_alpha   90.00
_cell.angle_beta   90.00
_cell.angle_gamma   90.00
#
_symmetry.space_group_name_H-M   'P 1'
#
loop_
_entity.id
_entity.type
_entity.pdbx_description
1 polymer ?
#
loop_
_entity_poly.entity_id
_entity_poly.type
_entity_poly.pdbx_seq_one_letter_code
_entity_poly.pdbx_strand_id
1 'polypeptide(L)'
;MDKMYIEWHQFHLLIDSLADQIKQSDWQPDYIVGLTRGGLVPANLLSQYTGIKLHTLNVSLRDSDMGPESNLWMAEDAFQGKKILIVDDINDTGATFNWIMNDWPRSCLPNDPNWTSTWNNNVRFAVLVDNLASECLVKMDYSGIEINKSENDVWVEFPYES
;
A
#
# COMPACT_ATOMS: atom_id res chain seq x y z
N MET A 1 16.53 19.93 2.88
CA MET A 1 15.26 19.24 2.55
C MET A 1 14.17 19.69 3.50
N ASP A 2 13.10 20.20 2.95
CA ASP A 2 11.96 20.63 3.73
C ASP A 2 11.18 19.42 4.26
N LYS A 3 10.52 19.61 5.40
CA LYS A 3 9.65 18.58 5.96
C LYS A 3 8.18 18.96 5.79
N MET A 4 7.37 17.98 5.48
CA MET A 4 5.93 18.10 5.45
C MET A 4 5.36 17.27 6.59
N TYR A 5 4.79 17.95 7.58
CA TYR A 5 4.22 17.27 8.76
C TYR A 5 2.75 17.01 8.54
N ILE A 6 2.35 15.76 8.77
CA ILE A 6 0.93 15.39 8.78
C ILE A 6 0.53 15.20 10.24
N GLU A 7 -0.42 16.00 10.70
CA GLU A 7 -0.90 15.93 12.08
C GLU A 7 -2.04 14.91 12.20
N TRP A 8 -2.39 14.51 13.41
CA TRP A 8 -3.42 13.50 13.64
C TRP A 8 -4.76 13.85 13.01
N HIS A 9 -5.18 15.11 13.09
CA HIS A 9 -6.45 15.53 12.47
C HIS A 9 -6.43 15.31 10.96
N GLN A 10 -5.36 15.73 10.31
CA GLN A 10 -5.18 15.55 8.86
C GLN A 10 -5.10 14.07 8.51
N PHE A 11 -4.39 13.29 9.32
CA PHE A 11 -4.27 11.85 9.12
C PHE A 11 -5.65 11.18 9.13
N HIS A 12 -6.52 11.53 10.08
CA HIS A 12 -7.88 10.99 10.12
C HIS A 12 -8.70 11.37 8.89
N LEU A 13 -8.53 12.59 8.38
CA LEU A 13 -9.20 13.00 7.14
C LEU A 13 -8.71 12.19 5.94
N LEU A 14 -7.42 11.85 5.90
CA LEU A 14 -6.88 11.00 4.82
C LEU A 14 -7.44 9.59 4.90
N ILE A 15 -7.56 9.02 6.09
CA ILE A 15 -8.16 7.69 6.26
C ILE A 15 -9.63 7.71 5.82
N ASP A 16 -10.39 8.73 6.23
CA ASP A 16 -11.78 8.88 5.80
C ASP A 16 -11.89 8.96 4.27
N SER A 17 -10.99 9.70 3.65
CA SER A 17 -10.94 9.82 2.18
C SER A 17 -10.68 8.46 1.51
N LEU A 18 -9.73 7.69 2.03
CA LEU A 18 -9.47 6.36 1.49
C LEU A 18 -10.66 5.43 1.63
N ALA A 19 -11.31 5.43 2.79
CA ALA A 19 -12.50 4.60 3.03
C ALA A 19 -13.62 4.97 2.05
N ASP A 20 -13.84 6.26 1.83
CA ASP A 20 -14.84 6.74 0.88
C ASP A 20 -14.51 6.36 -0.57
N GLN A 21 -13.26 6.49 -0.96
CA GLN A 21 -12.81 6.11 -2.31
C GLN A 21 -13.06 4.63 -2.59
N ILE A 22 -12.73 3.78 -1.62
CA ILE A 22 -12.93 2.34 -1.74
C ILE A 22 -14.43 2.04 -1.88
N LYS A 23 -15.25 2.65 -1.03
CA LYS A 23 -16.70 2.46 -1.06
C LYS A 23 -17.29 2.91 -2.40
N GLN A 24 -16.86 4.06 -2.90
CA GLN A 24 -17.37 4.61 -4.17
C GLN A 24 -16.90 3.83 -5.38
N SER A 25 -15.81 3.08 -5.28
CA SER A 25 -15.28 2.28 -6.37
C SER A 25 -16.09 0.99 -6.60
N ASP A 26 -17.05 0.69 -5.73
CA ASP A 26 -17.87 -0.51 -5.78
C ASP A 26 -17.04 -1.80 -5.77
N TRP A 27 -15.90 -1.75 -5.10
CA TRP A 27 -14.97 -2.86 -4.94
C TRP A 27 -14.70 -3.03 -3.45
N GLN A 28 -14.99 -4.21 -2.92
CA GLN A 28 -14.74 -4.48 -1.51
C GLN A 28 -13.67 -5.54 -1.38
N PRO A 29 -12.54 -5.24 -0.73
CA PRO A 29 -11.52 -6.25 -0.52
C PRO A 29 -11.99 -7.35 0.43
N ASP A 30 -11.49 -8.55 0.18
CA ASP A 30 -11.68 -9.67 1.10
C ASP A 30 -10.85 -9.45 2.36
N TYR A 31 -9.69 -8.83 2.23
CA TYR A 31 -8.89 -8.37 3.37
C TYR A 31 -7.94 -7.26 2.95
N ILE A 32 -7.46 -6.56 3.98
CA ILE A 32 -6.46 -5.50 3.87
C ILE A 32 -5.12 -6.07 4.31
N VAL A 33 -4.06 -5.73 3.60
CA VAL A 33 -2.68 -6.06 3.99
C VAL A 33 -1.97 -4.75 4.33
N GLY A 34 -1.65 -4.56 5.61
CA GLY A 34 -0.85 -3.41 6.03
C GLY A 34 0.63 -3.74 5.94
N LEU A 35 1.37 -2.92 5.22
CA LEU A 35 2.80 -3.11 5.09
C LEU A 35 3.52 -2.54 6.31
N THR A 36 4.14 -3.41 7.08
CA THR A 36 4.83 -2.97 8.29
C THR A 36 6.21 -2.44 7.90
N ARG A 37 6.64 -1.39 8.59
CA ARG A 37 6.01 -0.74 9.74
C ARG A 37 5.09 0.43 9.36
N GLY A 38 5.43 1.19 8.32
CA GLY A 38 4.75 2.45 7.99
C GLY A 38 3.26 2.33 7.70
N GLY A 39 2.85 1.23 7.10
CA GLY A 39 1.45 1.00 6.74
C GLY A 39 0.58 0.41 7.85
N LEU A 40 1.18 0.05 9.00
CA LEU A 40 0.42 -0.63 10.06
C LEU A 40 -0.68 0.24 10.64
N VAL A 41 -0.37 1.48 11.02
CA VAL A 41 -1.36 2.38 11.63
C VAL A 41 -2.46 2.74 10.63
N PRO A 42 -2.15 3.18 9.39
CA PRO A 42 -3.20 3.45 8.41
C PRO A 42 -4.08 2.24 8.12
N ALA A 43 -3.48 1.07 7.92
CA ALA A 43 -4.21 -0.15 7.59
C ALA A 43 -5.12 -0.59 8.73
N ASN A 44 -4.64 -0.47 9.98
CA ASN A 44 -5.44 -0.83 11.14
C ASN A 44 -6.68 0.06 11.28
N LEU A 45 -6.51 1.38 11.13
CA LEU A 45 -7.65 2.29 11.19
C LEU A 45 -8.61 2.08 10.03
N LEU A 46 -8.08 1.87 8.84
CA LEU A 46 -8.92 1.58 7.68
C LEU A 46 -9.74 0.30 7.88
N SER A 47 -9.11 -0.74 8.44
CA SER A 47 -9.79 -1.98 8.81
C SER A 47 -10.91 -1.74 9.81
N GLN A 48 -10.66 -0.94 10.85
CA GLN A 48 -11.66 -0.65 11.87
C GLN A 48 -12.83 0.19 11.31
N TYR A 49 -12.55 1.15 10.44
CA TYR A 49 -13.58 2.01 9.86
C TYR A 49 -14.46 1.26 8.87
N THR A 50 -13.91 0.29 8.16
CA THR A 50 -14.63 -0.43 7.11
C THR A 50 -15.16 -1.78 7.56
N GLY A 51 -14.66 -2.32 8.66
CA GLY A 51 -14.98 -3.67 9.12
C GLY A 51 -14.29 -4.77 8.31
N ILE A 52 -13.36 -4.41 7.44
CA ILE A 52 -12.64 -5.36 6.60
C ILE A 52 -11.47 -5.97 7.39
N LYS A 53 -11.27 -7.26 7.25
CA LYS A 53 -10.23 -8.01 7.97
C LYS A 53 -8.84 -7.50 7.63
N LEU A 54 -7.96 -7.44 8.64
CA LEU A 54 -6.58 -6.98 8.50
C LEU A 54 -5.58 -8.12 8.62
N HIS A 55 -4.63 -8.15 7.69
CA HIS A 55 -3.39 -8.90 7.79
C HIS A 55 -2.22 -7.94 7.63
N THR A 56 -1.04 -8.36 8.04
CA THR A 56 0.17 -7.56 7.90
C THR A 56 1.24 -8.31 7.13
N LEU A 57 2.13 -7.57 6.48
CA LEU A 57 3.25 -8.13 5.73
C LEU A 57 4.46 -7.22 5.94
N ASN A 58 5.58 -7.77 6.36
CA ASN A 58 6.79 -6.99 6.56
C ASN A 58 7.58 -6.92 5.25
N VAL A 59 7.55 -5.77 4.61
CA VAL A 59 8.28 -5.52 3.35
C VAL A 59 9.16 -4.28 3.44
N SER A 60 9.53 -3.88 4.68
CA SER A 60 10.43 -2.75 4.85
C SER A 60 11.80 -3.08 4.28
N LEU A 61 12.22 -2.34 3.27
CA LEU A 61 13.53 -2.50 2.64
C LEU A 61 14.61 -1.73 3.40
N ARG A 62 14.22 -0.87 4.36
CA ARG A 62 15.14 0.02 5.09
C ARG A 62 15.50 -0.50 6.47
N ASP A 63 14.53 -1.06 7.19
CA ASP A 63 14.62 -1.27 8.63
C ASP A 63 14.73 -2.74 9.02
N SER A 64 14.76 -3.65 8.08
CA SER A 64 14.77 -5.07 8.37
C SER A 64 16.15 -5.67 8.14
N ASP A 65 16.77 -6.16 9.21
CA ASP A 65 18.00 -6.95 9.14
C ASP A 65 17.75 -8.32 8.48
N MET A 66 16.49 -8.74 8.48
CA MET A 66 16.06 -10.03 7.93
C MET A 66 15.60 -9.96 6.49
N GLY A 67 15.52 -8.75 5.93
CA GLY A 67 14.95 -8.53 4.61
C GLY A 67 13.42 -8.61 4.57
N PRO A 68 12.80 -8.36 3.41
CA PRO A 68 11.36 -8.44 3.26
C PRO A 68 10.83 -9.85 3.48
N GLU A 69 9.61 -9.93 4.00
CA GLU A 69 8.92 -11.18 4.23
C GLU A 69 8.21 -11.65 2.97
N SER A 70 8.49 -12.90 2.57
CA SER A 70 7.75 -13.55 1.49
C SER A 70 6.54 -14.27 2.06
N ASN A 71 5.40 -14.21 1.37
CA ASN A 71 4.16 -14.80 1.85
C ASN A 71 3.45 -15.55 0.73
N LEU A 72 3.56 -16.87 0.78
CA LEU A 72 3.00 -17.73 -0.26
C LEU A 72 1.47 -17.70 -0.29
N TRP A 73 0.80 -17.73 0.87
CA TRP A 73 -0.65 -17.82 0.86
C TRP A 73 -1.31 -16.54 0.33
N MET A 74 -0.69 -15.37 0.57
CA MET A 74 -1.18 -14.13 -0.03
C MET A 74 -1.00 -14.14 -1.55
N ALA A 75 0.15 -14.64 -2.02
CA ALA A 75 0.41 -14.79 -3.45
C ALA A 75 -0.60 -15.73 -4.10
N GLU A 76 -0.89 -16.85 -3.46
CA GLU A 76 -1.89 -17.81 -3.97
C GLU A 76 -3.28 -17.17 -4.02
N ASP A 77 -3.68 -16.45 -2.96
CA ASP A 77 -4.96 -15.74 -2.91
C ASP A 77 -5.06 -14.73 -4.06
N ALA A 78 -4.00 -13.96 -4.28
CA ALA A 78 -3.95 -12.97 -5.34
C ALA A 78 -4.12 -13.62 -6.71
N PHE A 79 -3.39 -14.70 -6.95
CA PHE A 79 -3.46 -15.43 -8.21
C PHE A 79 -4.85 -16.01 -8.47
N GLN A 80 -5.52 -16.48 -7.40
CA GLN A 80 -6.86 -17.05 -7.47
C GLN A 80 -7.97 -16.01 -7.61
N GLY A 81 -7.63 -14.73 -7.62
CA GLY A 81 -8.59 -13.66 -7.82
C GLY A 81 -9.21 -13.09 -6.55
N LYS A 82 -8.71 -13.43 -5.38
CA LYS A 82 -9.17 -12.78 -4.14
C LYS A 82 -8.87 -11.29 -4.19
N LYS A 83 -9.77 -10.51 -3.62
CA LYS A 83 -9.66 -9.06 -3.59
C LYS A 83 -8.83 -8.66 -2.39
N ILE A 84 -7.65 -8.11 -2.65
CA ILE A 84 -6.68 -7.74 -1.63
C ILE A 84 -6.35 -6.27 -1.78
N LEU A 85 -6.45 -5.52 -0.68
CA LEU A 85 -6.02 -4.12 -0.63
C LEU A 85 -4.71 -4.01 0.13
N ILE A 86 -3.65 -3.63 -0.56
CA ILE A 86 -2.34 -3.42 0.06
C ILE A 86 -2.22 -1.95 0.44
N VAL A 87 -1.93 -1.69 1.72
CA VAL A 87 -1.90 -0.34 2.29
C VAL A 87 -0.53 -0.01 2.84
N ASP A 88 0.00 1.13 2.44
CA ASP A 88 1.22 1.70 3.02
C ASP A 88 0.97 3.18 3.34
N ASP A 89 1.90 3.81 4.04
CA ASP A 89 1.78 5.23 4.37
C ASP A 89 2.09 6.12 3.16
N ILE A 90 3.13 5.79 2.41
CA ILE A 90 3.56 6.58 1.26
C ILE A 90 4.08 5.68 0.14
N ASN A 91 3.76 6.05 -1.09
CA ASN A 91 4.46 5.56 -2.26
C ASN A 91 5.54 6.59 -2.60
N ASP A 92 6.77 6.36 -2.11
CA ASP A 92 7.86 7.33 -2.26
C ASP A 92 8.68 7.05 -3.53
N THR A 93 9.46 5.97 -3.52
CA THR A 93 10.25 5.55 -4.70
C THR A 93 9.54 4.49 -5.52
N GLY A 94 8.58 3.80 -4.95
CA GLY A 94 7.91 2.66 -5.56
C GLY A 94 8.57 1.31 -5.28
N ALA A 95 9.71 1.32 -4.60
CA ALA A 95 10.50 0.11 -4.40
C ALA A 95 9.75 -0.99 -3.65
N THR A 96 8.98 -0.63 -2.64
CA THR A 96 8.23 -1.58 -1.83
C THR A 96 7.17 -2.32 -2.64
N PHE A 97 6.38 -1.59 -3.41
CA PHE A 97 5.35 -2.21 -4.25
C PHE A 97 5.96 -3.00 -5.40
N ASN A 98 7.02 -2.50 -6.01
CA ASN A 98 7.74 -3.22 -7.06
C ASN A 98 8.30 -4.54 -6.54
N TRP A 99 8.75 -4.57 -5.28
CA TRP A 99 9.23 -5.80 -4.67
C TRP A 99 8.10 -6.84 -4.56
N ILE A 100 6.91 -6.44 -4.11
CA ILE A 100 5.75 -7.33 -4.00
C ILE A 100 5.37 -7.90 -5.36
N MET A 101 5.33 -7.06 -6.38
CA MET A 101 4.98 -7.48 -7.74
C MET A 101 5.99 -8.46 -8.33
N ASN A 102 7.21 -8.44 -7.85
CA ASN A 102 8.24 -9.39 -8.24
C ASN A 102 8.21 -10.67 -7.39
N ASP A 103 7.99 -10.52 -6.08
CA ASP A 103 8.05 -11.63 -5.14
C ASP A 103 6.85 -12.58 -5.23
N TRP A 104 5.63 -12.03 -5.31
CA TRP A 104 4.42 -12.86 -5.32
C TRP A 104 4.38 -13.82 -6.51
N PRO A 105 4.63 -13.39 -7.75
CA PRO A 105 4.73 -14.33 -8.88
C PRO A 105 5.82 -15.37 -8.69
N ARG A 106 6.97 -14.98 -8.14
CA ARG A 106 8.07 -15.92 -7.91
C ARG A 106 7.73 -16.98 -6.87
N SER A 107 6.87 -16.66 -5.93
CA SER A 107 6.43 -17.58 -4.89
C SER A 107 5.32 -18.51 -5.37
N CYS A 108 4.56 -18.11 -6.39
CA CYS A 108 3.37 -18.82 -6.84
C CYS A 108 3.23 -18.70 -8.36
N LEU A 109 3.44 -19.78 -9.07
CA LEU A 109 3.31 -19.87 -10.53
C LEU A 109 4.06 -18.76 -11.28
N PRO A 110 5.38 -18.68 -11.15
CA PRO A 110 6.17 -17.68 -11.86
C PRO A 110 5.98 -17.84 -13.38
N ASN A 111 6.04 -16.72 -14.09
CA ASN A 111 5.87 -16.65 -15.55
C ASN A 111 4.45 -16.92 -16.04
N ASP A 112 3.46 -17.04 -15.17
CA ASP A 112 2.07 -17.16 -15.61
C ASP A 112 1.57 -15.79 -16.08
N PRO A 113 1.03 -15.69 -17.32
CA PRO A 113 0.59 -14.41 -17.85
C PRO A 113 -0.60 -13.78 -17.11
N ASN A 114 -1.31 -14.55 -16.30
CA ASN A 114 -2.44 -14.04 -15.51
C ASN A 114 -2.01 -13.03 -14.46
N TRP A 115 -0.72 -13.01 -14.06
CA TRP A 115 -0.23 -12.00 -13.14
C TRP A 115 -0.40 -10.58 -13.68
N THR A 116 -0.33 -10.38 -14.99
CA THR A 116 -0.49 -9.05 -15.59
C THR A 116 -1.90 -8.49 -15.38
N SER A 117 -2.90 -9.35 -15.21
CA SER A 117 -4.28 -8.93 -14.97
C SER A 117 -4.67 -8.94 -13.49
N THR A 118 -3.73 -9.21 -12.59
CA THR A 118 -3.96 -9.21 -11.14
C THR A 118 -3.84 -7.80 -10.56
N TRP A 119 -2.78 -7.09 -10.94
CA TRP A 119 -2.43 -5.78 -10.37
C TRP A 119 -3.41 -4.71 -10.84
N ASN A 120 -3.85 -3.89 -9.90
CA ASN A 120 -4.89 -2.87 -10.11
C ASN A 120 -6.27 -3.45 -10.47
N ASN A 121 -6.43 -4.74 -10.40
CA ASN A 121 -7.70 -5.44 -10.60
C ASN A 121 -8.18 -5.99 -9.27
N ASN A 122 -7.88 -7.25 -8.97
CA ASN A 122 -8.24 -7.84 -7.67
C ASN A 122 -7.21 -7.54 -6.58
N VAL A 123 -5.98 -7.17 -6.92
CA VAL A 123 -5.01 -6.61 -5.96
C VAL A 123 -4.87 -5.13 -6.24
N ARG A 124 -5.24 -4.32 -5.25
CA ARG A 124 -5.21 -2.85 -5.36
C ARG A 124 -4.35 -2.25 -4.28
N PHE A 125 -3.93 -1.02 -4.50
CA PHE A 125 -2.95 -0.33 -3.68
C PHE A 125 -3.52 0.98 -3.15
N ALA A 126 -3.31 1.24 -1.87
CA ALA A 126 -3.74 2.46 -1.21
C ALA A 126 -2.61 3.04 -0.38
N VAL A 127 -2.43 4.34 -0.45
CA VAL A 127 -1.44 5.07 0.35
C VAL A 127 -2.05 6.38 0.86
N LEU A 128 -1.53 6.89 1.96
CA LEU A 128 -1.91 8.21 2.43
C LEU A 128 -1.33 9.29 1.51
N VAL A 129 -0.08 9.11 1.08
CA VAL A 129 0.63 10.06 0.23
C VAL A 129 1.19 9.33 -0.99
N ASP A 130 0.87 9.84 -2.17
CA ASP A 130 1.40 9.31 -3.42
C ASP A 130 2.38 10.31 -4.04
N ASN A 131 3.65 9.92 -4.15
CA ASN A 131 4.66 10.72 -4.83
C ASN A 131 4.58 10.41 -6.33
N LEU A 132 4.13 11.37 -7.11
CA LEU A 132 3.96 11.21 -8.55
C LEU A 132 5.28 11.02 -9.30
N ALA A 133 6.41 11.35 -8.66
CA ALA A 133 7.74 11.12 -9.22
C ALA A 133 8.29 9.73 -8.92
N SER A 134 7.52 8.86 -8.25
CA SER A 134 7.98 7.51 -7.95
C SER A 134 8.17 6.69 -9.22
N GLU A 135 9.05 5.69 -9.14
CA GLU A 135 9.27 4.74 -10.24
C GLU A 135 8.48 3.45 -10.01
N CYS A 136 7.30 3.57 -9.39
CA CYS A 136 6.41 2.45 -9.16
C CYS A 136 5.82 1.94 -10.48
N LEU A 137 5.87 0.62 -10.67
CA LEU A 137 5.39 -0.02 -11.90
C LEU A 137 3.86 -0.09 -11.97
N VAL A 138 3.17 0.17 -10.86
CA VAL A 138 1.71 0.22 -10.80
C VAL A 138 1.28 1.58 -10.29
N LYS A 139 0.06 1.99 -10.66
CA LYS A 139 -0.55 3.18 -10.07
C LYS A 139 -1.11 2.84 -8.69
N MET A 140 -1.23 3.86 -7.83
CA MET A 140 -2.00 3.74 -6.61
C MET A 140 -3.48 3.86 -6.96
N ASP A 141 -4.27 2.87 -6.58
CA ASP A 141 -5.71 2.87 -6.86
C ASP A 141 -6.43 3.90 -6.00
N TYR A 142 -5.95 4.08 -4.78
CA TYR A 142 -6.52 5.01 -3.81
C TYR A 142 -5.39 5.78 -3.13
N SER A 143 -5.52 7.09 -3.06
CA SER A 143 -4.53 7.92 -2.38
C SER A 143 -5.20 9.06 -1.63
N GLY A 144 -4.60 9.47 -0.52
CA GLY A 144 -5.10 10.57 0.27
C GLY A 144 -4.72 11.91 -0.36
N ILE A 145 -3.43 12.13 -0.54
CA ILE A 145 -2.90 13.32 -1.22
C ILE A 145 -1.81 12.90 -2.19
N GLU A 146 -1.60 13.75 -3.19
CA GLU A 146 -0.53 13.56 -4.16
C GLU A 146 0.52 14.65 -3.96
N ILE A 147 1.79 14.28 -4.06
CA ILE A 147 2.92 15.20 -4.06
C ILE A 147 3.81 14.88 -5.26
N ASN A 148 4.71 15.78 -5.61
CA ASN A 148 5.69 15.53 -6.66
C ASN A 148 7.07 15.97 -6.18
N LYS A 149 7.88 15.00 -5.75
CA LYS A 149 9.20 15.27 -5.21
C LYS A 149 10.20 15.74 -6.25
N SER A 150 9.89 15.57 -7.54
CA SER A 150 10.74 16.15 -8.61
C SER A 150 10.60 17.67 -8.69
N GLU A 151 9.47 18.21 -8.23
CA GLU A 151 9.21 19.66 -8.22
C GLU A 151 9.55 20.27 -6.88
N ASN A 152 9.25 19.57 -5.78
CA ASN A 152 9.51 20.04 -4.42
C ASN A 152 9.88 18.83 -3.55
N ASP A 153 11.17 18.66 -3.30
CA ASP A 153 11.66 17.53 -2.51
C ASP A 153 11.42 17.77 -1.03
N VAL A 154 10.40 17.09 -0.51
CA VAL A 154 10.00 17.17 0.89
C VAL A 154 10.10 15.80 1.55
N TRP A 155 10.39 15.80 2.84
CA TRP A 155 10.29 14.62 3.69
C TRP A 155 8.95 14.64 4.39
N VAL A 156 8.12 13.61 4.16
CA VAL A 156 6.82 13.50 4.81
C VAL A 156 6.98 12.81 6.16
N GLU A 157 6.51 13.47 7.21
CA GLU A 157 6.55 12.92 8.57
C GLU A 157 5.12 12.72 9.06
N PHE A 158 4.80 11.48 9.41
CA PHE A 158 3.46 11.09 9.86
C PHE A 158 3.33 11.24 11.37
N PRO A 159 2.10 11.42 11.90
CA PRO A 159 1.94 11.73 13.33
C PRO A 159 2.30 10.57 14.26
N TYR A 160 2.32 9.34 13.77
CA TYR A 160 2.69 8.15 14.55
C TYR A 160 4.19 7.85 14.47
N GLU A 161 4.96 8.65 13.74
CA GLU A 161 6.42 8.53 13.70
C GLU A 161 7.03 9.34 14.83
N SER A 162 8.12 8.85 15.42
CA SER A 162 8.81 9.57 16.50
C SER A 162 10.20 10.02 16.08
#